data_a2eacd9ab31180f8ba35636fb558be8c
#
_entry.id   a2eacd9ab31180f8ba35636fb558be8c
#
_cell.length_a   1.000
_cell.length_b   1.000
_cell.length_c   1.000
_cell.angle_alpha   90.00
_cell.angle_beta   90.00
_cell.angle_gamma   90.00
#
_symmetry.space_group_name_H-M   'P 1'
#
loop_
_entity.id
_entity.type
_entity.pdbx_description
1 polymer ?
#
loop_
_entity_poly.entity_id
_entity_poly.type
_entity_poly.pdbx_seq_one_letter_code
_entity_poly.pdbx_strand_id
1 'polypeptide(L)'
;MVAHRLQIDRAQLHGVGMDRARTLVNRVVRRTHTRSQILVPVDKGLLRASGQMNPGRDRGAMVVGGVVYTAEYAAAVHEGRRALTIRPRRPGGRLKFTVDGRTVYAREVHQPARAGRPYLAQALREVAPPEGFRVTIG
;
A
#
# COMPACT_ATOMS: atom_id res chain seq x y z
N MET A 1 1.74 -6.07 12.22
CA MET A 1 1.73 -6.01 10.75
C MET A 1 1.13 -4.68 10.30
N VAL A 2 1.82 -3.97 9.45
CA VAL A 2 1.34 -2.69 8.91
C VAL A 2 0.84 -2.93 7.49
N ALA A 3 -0.47 -2.79 7.29
CA ALA A 3 -1.09 -2.85 5.98
C ALA A 3 -1.10 -1.44 5.37
N HIS A 4 -0.79 -1.32 4.10
CA HIS A 4 -0.97 -0.07 3.37
C HIS A 4 -2.26 -0.15 2.57
N ARG A 5 -3.14 0.79 2.83
CA ARG A 5 -4.53 0.74 2.34
C ARG A 5 -4.91 2.01 1.60
N LEU A 6 -5.58 1.83 0.48
CA LEU A 6 -6.33 2.88 -0.18
C LEU A 6 -7.81 2.61 0.06
N GLN A 7 -8.49 3.54 0.71
CA GLN A 7 -9.92 3.47 0.97
C GLN A 7 -10.64 4.45 0.05
N ILE A 8 -11.67 3.96 -0.63
CA ILE A 8 -12.50 4.76 -1.52
C ILE A 8 -13.91 4.76 -0.95
N ASP A 9 -14.43 5.94 -0.69
CA ASP A 9 -15.82 6.07 -0.27
C ASP A 9 -16.54 7.10 -1.13
N ARG A 10 -17.84 6.99 -1.17
CA ARG A 10 -18.71 7.97 -1.80
C ARG A 10 -19.77 8.40 -0.81
N ALA A 11 -19.64 9.63 -0.35
CA ALA A 11 -20.61 10.27 0.51
C ALA A 11 -21.67 10.97 -0.34
N GLN A 12 -22.90 10.99 0.17
CA GLN A 12 -24.04 11.72 -0.41
C GLN A 12 -24.37 11.33 -1.86
N LEU A 13 -25.32 10.44 -1.95
CA LEU A 13 -25.78 9.88 -3.22
C LEU A 13 -27.14 10.47 -3.59
N HIS A 14 -27.25 11.79 -3.59
CA HIS A 14 -28.49 12.44 -4.01
C HIS A 14 -28.88 11.98 -5.41
N GLY A 15 -30.03 11.34 -5.53
CA GLY A 15 -30.56 10.82 -6.79
C GLY A 15 -29.91 9.55 -7.31
N VAL A 16 -29.01 8.94 -6.55
CA VAL A 16 -28.35 7.67 -6.91
C VAL A 16 -28.64 6.64 -5.83
N GLY A 17 -29.20 5.49 -6.20
CA GLY A 17 -29.46 4.39 -5.27
C GLY A 17 -28.15 3.77 -4.74
N MET A 18 -28.25 3.10 -3.60
CA MET A 18 -27.09 2.43 -2.97
C MET A 18 -26.49 1.35 -3.87
N ASP A 19 -27.32 0.64 -4.66
CA ASP A 19 -26.81 -0.35 -5.61
C ASP A 19 -25.95 0.28 -6.69
N ARG A 20 -26.36 1.42 -7.19
CA ARG A 20 -25.58 2.18 -8.18
C ARG A 20 -24.26 2.65 -7.58
N ALA A 21 -24.29 3.12 -6.34
CA ALA A 21 -23.09 3.54 -5.62
C ALA A 21 -22.11 2.39 -5.43
N ARG A 22 -22.59 1.21 -5.03
CA ARG A 22 -21.75 0.02 -4.92
C ARG A 22 -21.12 -0.36 -6.24
N THR A 23 -21.86 -0.31 -7.34
CA THR A 23 -21.34 -0.58 -8.67
C THR A 23 -20.22 0.38 -9.05
N LEU A 24 -20.39 1.67 -8.77
CA LEU A 24 -19.39 2.69 -9.05
C LEU A 24 -18.13 2.52 -8.19
N VAL A 25 -18.30 2.28 -6.90
CA VAL A 25 -17.17 2.03 -5.98
C VAL A 25 -16.42 0.77 -6.41
N ASN A 26 -17.11 -0.31 -6.70
CA ASN A 26 -16.50 -1.56 -7.15
C ASN A 26 -15.70 -1.38 -8.45
N ARG A 27 -16.18 -0.55 -9.36
CA ARG A 27 -15.47 -0.24 -10.60
C ARG A 27 -14.15 0.48 -10.31
N VAL A 28 -14.18 1.50 -9.46
CA VAL A 28 -12.97 2.24 -9.08
C VAL A 28 -11.99 1.33 -8.33
N VAL A 29 -12.46 0.55 -7.38
CA VAL A 29 -11.64 -0.41 -6.63
C VAL A 29 -10.94 -1.39 -7.57
N ARG A 30 -11.69 -1.97 -8.48
CA ARG A 30 -11.16 -2.96 -9.43
C ARG A 30 -10.10 -2.37 -10.35
N ARG A 31 -10.36 -1.21 -10.91
CA ARG A 31 -9.41 -0.51 -11.79
C ARG A 31 -8.16 -0.10 -11.05
N THR A 32 -8.32 0.42 -9.84
CA THR A 32 -7.18 0.83 -9.01
C THR A 32 -6.32 -0.36 -8.62
N HIS A 33 -6.94 -1.47 -8.22
CA HIS A 33 -6.21 -2.69 -7.92
C HIS A 33 -5.43 -3.20 -9.14
N THR A 34 -6.08 -3.33 -10.28
CA THR A 34 -5.45 -3.79 -11.52
C THR A 34 -4.24 -2.91 -11.88
N ARG A 35 -4.41 -1.60 -11.81
CA ARG A 35 -3.33 -0.69 -12.14
C ARG A 35 -2.19 -0.72 -11.12
N SER A 36 -2.51 -0.80 -9.84
CA SER A 36 -1.50 -0.92 -8.78
C SER A 36 -0.68 -2.20 -8.91
N GLN A 37 -1.28 -3.30 -9.36
CA GLN A 37 -0.57 -4.55 -9.62
C GLN A 37 0.49 -4.41 -10.71
N ILE A 38 0.30 -3.51 -11.66
CA ILE A 38 1.29 -3.21 -12.69
C ILE A 38 2.40 -2.30 -12.14
N LEU A 39 2.04 -1.34 -11.31
CA LEU A 39 2.94 -0.31 -10.80
C LEU A 39 3.77 -0.76 -9.60
N VAL A 40 3.29 -1.74 -8.84
CA VAL A 40 3.99 -2.21 -7.64
C VAL A 40 5.33 -2.83 -8.01
N PRO A 41 6.43 -2.48 -7.29
CA PRO A 41 7.73 -3.08 -7.55
C PRO A 41 7.70 -4.59 -7.32
N VAL A 42 8.25 -5.34 -8.27
CA VAL A 42 8.30 -6.81 -8.17
C VAL A 42 9.76 -7.23 -7.97
N ASP A 43 10.06 -7.71 -6.78
CA ASP A 43 11.34 -8.39 -6.48
C ASP A 43 11.08 -9.90 -6.42
N LYS A 44 10.45 -10.37 -5.35
CA LYS A 44 10.07 -11.79 -5.21
C LYS A 44 8.57 -12.04 -5.43
N GLY A 45 7.84 -11.01 -5.82
CA GLY A 45 6.40 -11.10 -6.04
C GLY A 45 5.54 -11.11 -4.79
N LEU A 46 6.12 -11.07 -3.60
CA LEU A 46 5.37 -11.14 -2.34
C LEU A 46 4.50 -9.90 -2.12
N LEU A 47 5.02 -8.73 -2.40
CA LEU A 47 4.26 -7.49 -2.28
C LEU A 47 3.08 -7.49 -3.23
N ARG A 48 3.32 -7.79 -4.49
CA ARG A 48 2.27 -7.86 -5.51
C ARG A 48 1.19 -8.87 -5.15
N ALA A 49 1.60 -10.06 -4.69
CA ALA A 49 0.68 -11.12 -4.28
C ALA A 49 -0.14 -10.74 -3.04
N SER A 50 0.34 -9.81 -2.21
CA SER A 50 -0.38 -9.34 -1.03
C SER A 50 -1.51 -8.36 -1.33
N GLY A 51 -1.62 -7.88 -2.57
CA GLY A 51 -2.66 -6.94 -2.97
C GLY A 51 -4.04 -7.59 -2.97
N GLN A 52 -4.98 -6.96 -2.30
CA GLN A 52 -6.36 -7.44 -2.17
C GLN A 52 -7.35 -6.33 -2.44
N MET A 53 -8.47 -6.69 -3.05
CA MET A 53 -9.61 -5.79 -3.21
C MET A 53 -10.60 -6.02 -2.08
N ASN A 54 -11.06 -4.92 -1.48
CA ASN A 54 -12.21 -4.91 -0.59
C ASN A 54 -13.39 -4.34 -1.37
N PRO A 55 -14.41 -5.15 -1.72
CA PRO A 55 -15.56 -4.68 -2.46
C PRO A 55 -16.32 -3.59 -1.71
N GLY A 56 -17.05 -2.76 -2.45
CA GLY A 56 -17.90 -1.74 -1.86
C GLY A 56 -18.98 -2.35 -0.97
N ARG A 57 -19.09 -1.83 0.22
CA ARG A 57 -20.11 -2.22 1.21
C ARG A 57 -20.78 -0.99 1.79
N ASP A 58 -22.01 -1.17 2.21
CA ASP A 58 -22.78 -0.09 2.81
C ASP A 58 -22.24 0.24 4.20
N ARG A 59 -22.06 1.53 4.44
CA ARG A 59 -21.69 2.07 5.73
C ARG A 59 -22.52 3.31 6.01
N GLY A 60 -23.70 3.13 6.65
CA GLY A 60 -24.67 4.22 6.77
C GLY A 60 -25.14 4.67 5.40
N ALA A 61 -25.05 5.98 5.12
CA ALA A 61 -25.42 6.56 3.84
C ALA A 61 -24.29 6.52 2.79
N MET A 62 -23.20 5.81 3.09
CA MET A 62 -22.03 5.74 2.23
C MET A 62 -21.78 4.31 1.78
N VAL A 63 -21.07 4.18 0.67
CA VAL A 63 -20.45 2.90 0.23
C VAL A 63 -18.96 3.03 0.32
N VAL A 64 -18.32 2.08 0.98
CA VAL A 64 -16.88 2.07 1.23
C VAL A 64 -16.26 0.82 0.63
N GLY A 65 -15.23 0.98 -0.15
CA GLY A 65 -14.41 -0.10 -0.68
C GLY A 65 -12.94 0.30 -0.68
N GLY A 66 -12.06 -0.60 -1.09
CA GLY A 66 -10.66 -0.26 -1.10
C GLY A 66 -9.74 -1.31 -1.69
N VAL A 67 -8.48 -0.97 -1.71
CA VAL A 67 -7.37 -1.85 -2.09
C VAL A 67 -6.38 -1.85 -0.94
N VAL A 68 -5.93 -3.01 -0.51
CA VAL A 68 -4.98 -3.16 0.57
C VAL A 68 -3.84 -4.07 0.17
N TYR A 69 -2.63 -3.68 0.53
CA TYR A 69 -1.44 -4.52 0.43
C TYR A 69 -1.01 -4.92 1.83
N THR A 70 -1.03 -6.21 2.12
CA THR A 70 -0.85 -6.74 3.47
C THR A 70 0.60 -7.10 3.81
N ALA A 71 1.51 -7.04 2.85
CA ALA A 71 2.92 -7.27 3.14
C ALA A 71 3.44 -6.26 4.17
N GLU A 72 4.25 -6.72 5.10
CA GLU A 72 4.74 -5.89 6.22
C GLU A 72 5.50 -4.65 5.75
N TYR A 73 6.17 -4.75 4.61
CA TYR A 73 6.97 -3.68 4.04
C TYR A 73 6.20 -2.82 3.01
N ALA A 74 4.89 -3.05 2.83
CA ALA A 74 4.10 -2.36 1.81
C ALA A 74 4.11 -0.83 1.99
N ALA A 75 3.93 -0.35 3.20
CA ALA A 75 3.95 1.08 3.50
C ALA A 75 5.34 1.70 3.25
N ALA A 76 6.40 1.01 3.64
CA ALA A 76 7.77 1.47 3.44
C ALA A 76 8.13 1.57 1.94
N VAL A 77 7.67 0.64 1.12
CA VAL A 77 7.84 0.71 -0.34
C VAL A 77 7.08 1.88 -0.93
N HIS A 78 5.84 2.07 -0.51
CA HIS A 78 4.97 3.14 -1.02
C HIS A 78 5.52 4.53 -0.70
N GLU A 79 5.93 4.75 0.54
CA GLU A 79 6.33 6.07 1.04
C GLU A 79 7.84 6.30 1.07
N GLY A 80 8.61 5.23 0.93
CA GLY A 80 10.05 5.29 1.05
C GLY A 80 10.53 5.22 2.50
N ARG A 81 11.81 5.36 2.69
CA ARG A 81 12.42 5.35 4.02
C ARG A 81 13.58 6.33 4.11
N ARG A 82 13.83 6.80 5.31
CA ARG A 82 15.00 7.60 5.63
C ARG A 82 16.24 6.73 5.75
N ALA A 83 17.41 7.34 5.60
CA ALA A 83 18.65 6.68 5.95
C ALA A 83 18.64 6.25 7.42
N LEU A 84 19.16 5.08 7.68
CA LEU A 84 19.14 4.49 9.01
C LEU A 84 20.49 3.85 9.31
N THR A 85 20.99 4.06 10.54
CA THR A 85 22.16 3.34 11.06
C THR A 85 21.67 2.32 12.07
N ILE A 86 21.96 1.04 11.80
CA ILE A 86 21.59 -0.06 12.68
C ILE A 86 22.79 -0.44 13.52
N ARG A 87 22.61 -0.49 14.84
CA ARG A 87 23.64 -0.87 15.83
C ARG A 87 23.16 -2.05 16.67
N PRO A 88 24.07 -2.89 17.16
CA PRO A 88 23.69 -3.97 18.06
C PRO A 88 23.11 -3.42 19.37
N ARG A 89 22.20 -4.17 19.97
CA ARG A 89 21.54 -3.77 21.22
C ARG A 89 22.49 -3.75 22.42
N ARG A 90 23.54 -4.57 22.38
CA ARG A 90 24.53 -4.68 23.46
C ARG A 90 25.78 -3.89 23.11
N PRO A 91 26.32 -3.06 24.04
CA PRO A 91 27.62 -2.43 23.84
C PRO A 91 28.69 -3.50 23.54
N GLY A 92 29.50 -3.24 22.52
CA GLY A 92 30.53 -4.20 22.10
C GLY A 92 30.01 -5.42 21.33
N GLY A 93 28.69 -5.54 21.15
CA GLY A 93 28.09 -6.58 20.34
C GLY A 93 28.30 -6.38 18.84
N ARG A 94 27.86 -7.36 18.06
CA ARG A 94 27.93 -7.30 16.61
C ARG A 94 26.60 -7.70 15.99
N LEU A 95 26.27 -7.10 14.85
CA LEU A 95 25.16 -7.48 14.03
C LEU A 95 25.55 -8.70 13.19
N LYS A 96 24.65 -9.65 13.09
CA LYS A 96 24.80 -10.85 12.25
C LYS A 96 23.77 -10.81 11.14
N PHE A 97 24.20 -10.93 9.90
CA PHE A 97 23.31 -10.95 8.74
C PHE A 97 23.91 -11.79 7.62
N THR A 98 23.08 -12.16 6.67
CA THR A 98 23.50 -12.98 5.53
C THR A 98 23.53 -12.12 4.27
N VAL A 99 24.68 -12.16 3.58
CA VAL A 99 24.87 -11.52 2.27
C VAL A 99 25.39 -12.58 1.31
N ASP A 100 24.67 -12.80 0.23
CA ASP A 100 25.01 -13.79 -0.81
C ASP A 100 25.30 -15.18 -0.25
N GLY A 101 24.50 -15.63 0.71
CA GLY A 101 24.64 -16.92 1.36
C GLY A 101 25.75 -16.98 2.42
N ARG A 102 26.48 -15.90 2.66
CA ARG A 102 27.54 -15.82 3.68
C ARG A 102 27.08 -15.06 4.91
N THR A 103 27.46 -15.56 6.08
CA THR A 103 27.23 -14.87 7.34
C THR A 103 28.27 -13.77 7.52
N VAL A 104 27.80 -12.55 7.75
CA VAL A 104 28.63 -11.36 7.96
C VAL A 104 28.33 -10.76 9.32
N TYR A 105 29.37 -10.30 10.01
CA TYR A 105 29.26 -9.61 11.29
C TYR A 105 29.75 -8.16 11.13
N ALA A 106 29.00 -7.22 11.66
CA ALA A 106 29.34 -5.81 11.60
C ALA A 106 29.03 -5.09 12.93
N ARG A 107 29.79 -4.04 13.24
CA ARG A 107 29.54 -3.20 14.40
C ARG A 107 28.36 -2.28 14.17
N GLU A 108 28.17 -1.86 12.94
CA GLU A 108 27.02 -1.07 12.51
C GLU A 108 26.77 -1.28 11.02
N VAL A 109 25.52 -1.06 10.61
CA VAL A 109 25.11 -1.13 9.21
C VAL A 109 24.42 0.17 8.85
N HIS A 110 24.87 0.83 7.81
CA HIS A 110 24.22 2.02 7.26
C HIS A 110 23.29 1.59 6.13
N GLN A 111 22.01 1.86 6.31
CA GLN A 111 21.02 1.70 5.24
C GLN A 111 20.77 3.07 4.60
N PRO A 112 21.02 3.25 3.31
CA PRO A 112 20.73 4.52 2.65
C PRO A 112 19.23 4.79 2.61
N ALA A 113 18.87 6.06 2.50
CA ALA A 113 17.50 6.45 2.24
C ALA A 113 17.03 5.85 0.90
N ARG A 114 15.77 5.47 0.83
CA ARG A 114 15.11 5.04 -0.41
C ARG A 114 13.94 5.94 -0.71
N ALA A 115 13.87 6.41 -1.95
CA ALA A 115 12.69 7.10 -2.46
C ALA A 115 11.49 6.15 -2.46
N GLY A 116 10.32 6.67 -2.10
CA GLY A 116 9.09 5.91 -2.19
C GLY A 116 8.66 5.66 -3.62
N ARG A 117 7.93 4.58 -3.81
CA ARG A 117 7.25 4.27 -5.07
C ARG A 117 5.75 4.19 -4.77
N PRO A 118 5.01 5.29 -4.88
CA PRO A 118 3.63 5.39 -4.42
C PRO A 118 2.66 4.72 -5.41
N TYR A 119 2.73 3.41 -5.52
CA TYR A 119 1.98 2.61 -6.49
C TYR A 119 0.46 2.75 -6.34
N LEU A 120 -0.07 2.85 -5.12
CA LEU A 120 -1.51 3.06 -4.91
C LEU A 120 -1.94 4.47 -5.30
N ALA A 121 -1.21 5.48 -4.87
CA ALA A 121 -1.51 6.87 -5.20
C ALA A 121 -1.40 7.13 -6.71
N GLN A 122 -0.38 6.57 -7.35
CA GLN A 122 -0.21 6.67 -8.79
C GLN A 122 -1.32 5.93 -9.54
N ALA A 123 -1.67 4.72 -9.12
CA ALA A 123 -2.77 3.96 -9.71
C ALA A 123 -4.08 4.72 -9.64
N LEU A 124 -4.39 5.30 -8.50
CA LEU A 124 -5.58 6.11 -8.31
C LEU A 124 -5.60 7.33 -9.24
N ARG A 125 -4.48 8.02 -9.36
CA ARG A 125 -4.35 9.19 -10.24
C ARG A 125 -4.59 8.82 -11.69
N GLU A 126 -4.08 7.68 -12.14
CA GLU A 126 -4.27 7.19 -13.51
C GLU A 126 -5.69 6.68 -13.77
N VAL A 127 -6.35 6.11 -12.78
CA VAL A 127 -7.76 5.70 -12.87
C VAL A 127 -8.69 6.91 -12.93
N ALA A 128 -8.32 8.01 -12.27
CA ALA A 128 -9.08 9.27 -12.24
C ALA A 128 -10.55 9.04 -11.86
N PRO A 129 -10.85 8.73 -10.58
CA PRO A 129 -12.22 8.48 -10.16
C PRO A 129 -13.13 9.67 -10.44
N PRO A 130 -14.42 9.45 -10.77
CA PRO A 130 -15.37 10.54 -10.97
C PRO A 130 -15.53 11.41 -9.72
N GLU A 131 -16.06 12.61 -9.91
CA GLU A 131 -16.41 13.50 -8.79
C GLU A 131 -17.35 12.81 -7.79
N GLY A 132 -17.27 13.23 -6.54
CA GLY A 132 -18.07 12.68 -5.44
C GLY A 132 -17.41 11.50 -4.73
N PHE A 133 -16.23 11.06 -5.15
CA PHE A 133 -15.43 10.08 -4.43
C PHE A 133 -14.48 10.77 -3.47
N ARG A 134 -14.42 10.29 -2.24
CA ARG A 134 -13.41 10.67 -1.28
C ARG A 134 -12.41 9.54 -1.14
N VAL A 135 -11.13 9.86 -1.16
CA VAL A 135 -10.05 8.87 -1.13
C VAL A 135 -9.13 9.14 0.04
N THR A 136 -8.81 8.10 0.77
CA THR A 136 -7.85 8.14 1.88
C THR A 136 -6.80 7.06 1.67
N ILE A 137 -5.53 7.42 1.78
CA ILE A 137 -4.39 6.49 1.71
C ILE A 137 -3.66 6.52 3.04
N GLY A 138 -3.43 5.34 3.59
CA GLY A 138 -2.70 5.27 4.85
C GLY A 138 -2.67 3.90 5.51
#